data_faa270f9c484d3c9a91c45ae573e0f66
#
_entry.id   faa270f9c484d3c9a91c45ae573e0f66
#
_cell.length_a   1.000
_cell.length_b   1.000
_cell.length_c   1.000
_cell.angle_alpha   90.00
_cell.angle_beta   90.00
_cell.angle_gamma   90.00
#
_symmetry.space_group_name_H-M   'P 1'
#
loop_
_entity.id
_entity.type
_entity.pdbx_description
1 polymer ?
#
loop_
_entity_poly.entity_id
_entity_poly.type
_entity_poly.pdbx_seq_one_letter_code
_entity_poly.pdbx_strand_id
1 'polypeptide(L)'
;KRTLNNSRLYNHHPRMVTALLAFISVCLVGMYLEQPLMLHHPWVIGHRGSIYGVENTDGAIMTAADKGADYAEIDVQLSKDGVPVVIHDADLSRLAHKDEKVKNMTAKQLSETLVYHNEYTDKIPTLDHLIKKLKKNSTKMGLLIELKVEGGNGEKLAKKIIDVIEKNDYQKQAIYMSLDLDTVQYLQSQRPEWWIGYCIYGSAGDIEGSLWNQGIDFLAIEENRATVSFVEKANRNWVPVYVWTVDDESRMIQYLELGVSGIITNYPNRGRKAVDKFKENNYQYYYHHGSGYPDS
;
A
#
# COMPACT_ATOMS: atom_id res chain seq x y z
N LYS A 1 -15.52 -75.57 -22.24
CA LYS A 1 -16.04 -74.27 -21.69
C LYS A 1 -15.29 -74.00 -20.41
N ARG A 2 -14.29 -73.09 -20.43
CA ARG A 2 -13.60 -72.56 -19.24
C ARG A 2 -14.14 -71.17 -18.98
N THR A 3 -14.87 -71.00 -17.92
CA THR A 3 -15.29 -69.73 -17.36
C THR A 3 -14.10 -69.15 -16.59
N LEU A 4 -13.54 -68.04 -17.09
CA LEU A 4 -12.54 -67.26 -16.40
C LEU A 4 -13.22 -66.41 -15.30
N ASN A 5 -12.82 -66.64 -14.07
CA ASN A 5 -13.34 -65.94 -12.90
C ASN A 5 -12.60 -64.60 -12.73
N ASN A 6 -13.20 -63.50 -13.11
CA ASN A 6 -12.66 -62.13 -13.08
C ASN A 6 -12.93 -61.43 -11.73
N SER A 7 -12.53 -62.06 -10.59
CA SER A 7 -12.84 -61.50 -9.26
C SER A 7 -11.63 -61.08 -8.44
N ARG A 8 -10.47 -60.78 -9.08
CA ARG A 8 -9.25 -60.40 -8.31
C ARG A 8 -8.73 -58.99 -8.56
N LEU A 9 -9.41 -58.12 -9.27
CA LEU A 9 -8.89 -56.79 -9.62
C LEU A 9 -9.53 -55.62 -8.85
N TYR A 10 -10.43 -55.84 -7.86
CA TYR A 10 -11.14 -54.73 -7.21
C TYR A 10 -10.78 -54.48 -5.75
N ASN A 11 -9.77 -55.11 -5.16
CA ASN A 11 -9.54 -55.07 -3.72
C ASN A 11 -8.32 -54.26 -3.24
N HIS A 12 -7.58 -53.55 -4.10
CA HIS A 12 -6.41 -52.76 -3.65
C HIS A 12 -6.56 -51.26 -3.71
N HIS A 13 -7.60 -50.74 -4.33
CA HIS A 13 -7.78 -49.29 -4.49
C HIS A 13 -8.41 -48.54 -3.31
N PRO A 14 -9.32 -49.11 -2.47
CA PRO A 14 -9.97 -48.33 -1.40
C PRO A 14 -8.98 -47.84 -0.33
N ARG A 15 -7.98 -48.65 0.02
CA ARG A 15 -6.97 -48.27 1.04
C ARG A 15 -6.04 -47.16 0.54
N MET A 16 -5.62 -47.18 -0.73
CA MET A 16 -4.82 -46.11 -1.32
C MET A 16 -5.63 -44.81 -1.45
N VAL A 17 -6.88 -44.85 -1.86
CA VAL A 17 -7.77 -43.69 -1.94
C VAL A 17 -8.02 -43.12 -0.57
N THR A 18 -8.26 -43.97 0.44
CA THR A 18 -8.46 -43.50 1.83
C THR A 18 -7.17 -42.91 2.40
N ALA A 19 -6.01 -43.46 2.13
CA ALA A 19 -4.73 -42.91 2.56
C ALA A 19 -4.43 -41.59 1.86
N LEU A 20 -4.73 -41.43 0.58
CA LEU A 20 -4.56 -40.22 -0.19
C LEU A 20 -5.52 -39.11 0.31
N LEU A 21 -6.78 -39.45 0.57
CA LEU A 21 -7.75 -38.52 1.12
C LEU A 21 -7.39 -38.11 2.56
N ALA A 22 -6.89 -39.03 3.40
CA ALA A 22 -6.39 -38.70 4.73
C ALA A 22 -5.16 -37.79 4.64
N PHE A 23 -4.22 -38.06 3.73
CA PHE A 23 -3.05 -37.21 3.51
C PHE A 23 -3.43 -35.81 3.01
N ILE A 24 -4.34 -35.72 2.03
CA ILE A 24 -4.88 -34.44 1.54
C ILE A 24 -5.61 -33.70 2.67
N SER A 25 -6.40 -34.39 3.51
CA SER A 25 -7.07 -33.78 4.66
C SER A 25 -6.09 -33.28 5.70
N VAL A 26 -5.01 -34.03 5.99
CA VAL A 26 -3.95 -33.60 6.92
C VAL A 26 -3.18 -32.40 6.34
N CYS A 27 -2.89 -32.39 5.03
CA CYS A 27 -2.28 -31.24 4.37
C CYS A 27 -3.20 -30.01 4.38
N LEU A 28 -4.50 -30.18 4.10
CA LEU A 28 -5.48 -29.10 4.14
C LEU A 28 -5.70 -28.59 5.56
N VAL A 29 -5.75 -29.47 6.56
CA VAL A 29 -5.83 -29.08 8.00
C VAL A 29 -4.52 -28.42 8.42
N GLY A 30 -3.36 -28.92 8.00
CA GLY A 30 -2.07 -28.29 8.20
C GLY A 30 -2.02 -26.90 7.58
N MET A 31 -2.45 -26.74 6.33
CA MET A 31 -2.59 -25.45 5.67
C MET A 31 -3.63 -24.53 6.33
N TYR A 32 -4.65 -25.09 6.99
CA TYR A 32 -5.68 -24.32 7.71
C TYR A 32 -5.24 -23.94 9.14
N LEU A 33 -4.40 -24.77 9.77
CA LEU A 33 -3.81 -24.51 11.10
C LEU A 33 -2.52 -23.70 11.01
N GLU A 34 -1.82 -23.77 9.88
CA GLU A 34 -0.72 -22.89 9.50
C GLU A 34 -1.23 -21.78 8.55
N GLN A 35 -2.36 -21.15 8.87
CA GLN A 35 -2.54 -19.80 8.37
C GLN A 35 -1.43 -19.00 9.05
N PRO A 36 -0.32 -18.69 8.38
CA PRO A 36 0.54 -17.67 8.91
C PRO A 36 -0.38 -16.45 8.98
N LEU A 37 -0.66 -15.96 10.17
CA LEU A 37 -0.88 -14.54 10.32
C LEU A 37 0.13 -13.93 9.39
N MET A 38 -0.31 -13.17 8.36
CA MET A 38 0.62 -12.50 7.44
C MET A 38 1.40 -11.48 8.27
N LEU A 39 2.29 -11.97 9.12
CA LEU A 39 3.26 -11.20 9.86
C LEU A 39 4.36 -10.81 8.87
N HIS A 40 3.93 -10.20 7.77
CA HIS A 40 4.80 -9.40 6.95
C HIS A 40 5.43 -8.36 7.84
N HIS A 41 6.68 -8.02 7.57
CA HIS A 41 7.29 -6.85 8.20
C HIS A 41 6.33 -5.67 8.00
N PRO A 42 5.62 -5.23 9.03
CA PRO A 42 4.67 -4.15 8.83
C PRO A 42 5.43 -2.90 8.43
N TRP A 43 4.94 -2.23 7.40
CA TRP A 43 5.58 -1.02 6.88
C TRP A 43 5.22 0.21 7.70
N VAL A 44 6.21 1.06 7.88
CA VAL A 44 6.03 2.43 8.34
C VAL A 44 5.93 3.31 7.11
N ILE A 45 4.79 3.96 6.94
CA ILE A 45 4.51 4.79 5.77
C ILE A 45 4.29 6.23 6.25
N GLY A 46 5.13 7.14 5.81
CA GLY A 46 5.01 8.56 6.16
C GLY A 46 3.91 9.23 5.37
N HIS A 47 2.80 9.62 6.02
CA HIS A 47 1.66 10.30 5.40
C HIS A 47 2.08 11.65 4.83
N ARG A 48 1.95 11.83 3.52
CA ARG A 48 2.44 13.01 2.77
C ARG A 48 3.90 13.33 3.07
N GLY A 49 4.70 12.30 3.34
CA GLY A 49 6.04 12.40 3.87
C GLY A 49 6.07 12.36 5.39
N SER A 50 6.06 13.51 6.04
CA SER A 50 6.06 13.64 7.50
C SER A 50 5.61 15.02 7.94
N ILE A 51 5.20 15.16 9.22
CA ILE A 51 4.87 16.46 9.82
C ILE A 51 6.09 17.37 10.04
N TYR A 52 7.30 16.82 9.85
CA TYR A 52 8.57 17.54 10.01
C TYR A 52 9.00 18.30 8.74
N GLY A 53 8.04 18.80 7.99
CA GLY A 53 8.18 19.59 6.79
C GLY A 53 6.80 20.03 6.28
N VAL A 54 6.75 20.68 5.14
CA VAL A 54 5.47 20.93 4.46
C VAL A 54 5.05 19.64 3.76
N GLU A 55 3.84 19.17 3.99
CA GLU A 55 3.29 17.96 3.38
C GLU A 55 3.52 17.92 1.86
N ASN A 56 3.76 16.72 1.31
CA ASN A 56 3.92 16.51 -0.13
C ASN A 56 5.11 17.27 -0.76
N THR A 57 6.08 17.69 0.03
CA THR A 57 7.29 18.37 -0.48
C THR A 57 8.54 17.53 -0.29
N ASP A 58 9.60 17.93 -0.99
CA ASP A 58 10.90 17.31 -0.86
C ASP A 58 11.38 17.21 0.60
N GLY A 59 11.19 18.30 1.39
CA GLY A 59 11.61 18.37 2.78
C GLY A 59 10.90 17.34 3.65
N ALA A 60 9.58 17.28 3.58
CA ALA A 60 8.78 16.31 4.38
C ALA A 60 9.11 14.86 4.01
N ILE A 61 9.32 14.59 2.71
CA ILE A 61 9.56 13.24 2.20
C ILE A 61 10.97 12.77 2.55
N MET A 62 11.99 13.61 2.39
CA MET A 62 13.35 13.29 2.80
C MET A 62 13.45 13.06 4.32
N THR A 63 12.75 13.89 5.11
CA THR A 63 12.69 13.72 6.56
C THR A 63 11.98 12.42 6.95
N ALA A 64 10.97 11.96 6.20
CA ALA A 64 10.34 10.65 6.45
C ALA A 64 11.38 9.51 6.35
N ALA A 65 12.25 9.55 5.35
CA ALA A 65 13.35 8.58 5.21
C ALA A 65 14.30 8.60 6.41
N ASP A 66 14.74 9.81 6.83
CA ASP A 66 15.62 9.98 7.99
C ASP A 66 14.96 9.53 9.31
N LYS A 67 13.64 9.54 9.37
CA LYS A 67 12.84 9.08 10.52
C LYS A 67 12.43 7.61 10.43
N GLY A 68 12.94 6.86 9.46
CA GLY A 68 12.81 5.42 9.37
C GLY A 68 11.53 4.94 8.69
N ALA A 69 10.92 5.74 7.82
CA ALA A 69 9.84 5.27 6.96
C ALA A 69 10.36 4.26 5.92
N ASP A 70 9.57 3.22 5.66
CA ASP A 70 9.81 2.27 4.57
C ASP A 70 9.28 2.85 3.24
N TYR A 71 8.19 3.61 3.31
CA TYR A 71 7.59 4.36 2.21
C TYR A 71 7.20 5.76 2.66
N ALA A 72 7.24 6.73 1.76
CA ALA A 72 6.50 7.98 1.91
C ALA A 72 5.24 7.91 1.05
N GLU A 73 4.09 8.12 1.66
CA GLU A 73 2.85 8.32 0.94
C GLU A 73 2.84 9.75 0.38
N ILE A 74 2.38 9.89 -0.86
CA ILE A 74 2.27 11.16 -1.58
C ILE A 74 1.01 11.20 -2.43
N ASP A 75 0.42 12.41 -2.52
CA ASP A 75 -0.75 12.69 -3.36
C ASP A 75 -0.33 13.26 -4.70
N VAL A 76 -0.79 12.70 -5.81
CA VAL A 76 -0.41 13.15 -7.15
C VAL A 76 -1.63 13.58 -7.95
N GLN A 77 -1.57 14.79 -8.52
CA GLN A 77 -2.56 15.38 -9.40
C GLN A 77 -1.95 15.83 -10.72
N LEU A 78 -2.78 16.20 -11.70
CA LEU A 78 -2.31 16.80 -12.94
C LEU A 78 -2.36 18.34 -12.90
N SER A 79 -1.25 18.98 -13.27
CA SER A 79 -1.22 20.41 -13.60
C SER A 79 -2.03 20.70 -14.88
N LYS A 80 -2.21 21.99 -15.19
CA LYS A 80 -2.89 22.48 -16.42
C LYS A 80 -2.28 21.88 -17.69
N ASP A 81 -0.95 21.77 -17.74
CA ASP A 81 -0.18 21.21 -18.85
C ASP A 81 0.00 19.69 -18.78
N GLY A 82 -0.72 19.01 -17.87
CA GLY A 82 -0.78 17.56 -17.79
C GLY A 82 0.46 16.90 -17.21
N VAL A 83 1.21 17.61 -16.39
CA VAL A 83 2.38 17.08 -15.65
C VAL A 83 1.95 16.60 -14.28
N PRO A 84 2.34 15.39 -13.82
CA PRO A 84 2.10 14.94 -12.44
C PRO A 84 2.82 15.82 -11.41
N VAL A 85 2.08 16.44 -10.51
CA VAL A 85 2.57 17.29 -9.41
C VAL A 85 2.15 16.70 -8.08
N VAL A 86 2.95 16.91 -7.04
CA VAL A 86 2.75 16.28 -5.72
C VAL A 86 2.08 17.29 -4.78
N ILE A 87 0.77 17.13 -4.61
CA ILE A 87 -0.07 17.98 -3.76
C ILE A 87 -1.41 17.31 -3.48
N HIS A 88 -1.92 17.45 -2.24
CA HIS A 88 -3.19 16.85 -1.83
C HIS A 88 -4.40 17.63 -2.30
N ASP A 89 -4.47 18.93 -1.96
CA ASP A 89 -5.66 19.76 -2.19
C ASP A 89 -5.80 20.13 -3.67
N ALA A 90 -7.02 20.25 -4.15
CA ALA A 90 -7.33 20.71 -5.51
C ALA A 90 -7.01 22.20 -5.73
N ASP A 91 -6.79 22.94 -4.66
CA ASP A 91 -6.43 24.36 -4.68
C ASP A 91 -5.27 24.70 -3.74
N LEU A 92 -4.79 25.92 -3.80
CA LEU A 92 -3.61 26.40 -3.08
C LEU A 92 -3.93 27.21 -1.82
N SER A 93 -5.21 27.31 -1.42
CA SER A 93 -5.65 28.19 -0.35
C SER A 93 -5.02 27.85 1.00
N ARG A 94 -4.99 26.57 1.36
CA ARG A 94 -4.47 26.11 2.66
C ARG A 94 -2.94 26.21 2.77
N LEU A 95 -2.22 25.77 1.74
CA LEU A 95 -0.76 25.68 1.81
C LEU A 95 -0.02 26.92 1.28
N ALA A 96 -0.59 27.64 0.31
CA ALA A 96 0.06 28.79 -0.31
C ALA A 96 -0.70 30.11 -0.13
N HIS A 97 -1.84 30.11 0.56
CA HIS A 97 -2.71 31.29 0.78
C HIS A 97 -3.13 31.96 -0.54
N LYS A 98 -3.36 31.15 -1.60
CA LYS A 98 -3.76 31.60 -2.93
C LYS A 98 -5.07 30.96 -3.34
N ASP A 99 -6.00 31.73 -3.86
CA ASP A 99 -7.29 31.24 -4.40
C ASP A 99 -7.12 30.79 -5.86
N GLU A 100 -6.27 29.76 -6.06
CA GLU A 100 -5.94 29.20 -7.37
C GLU A 100 -6.05 27.69 -7.33
N LYS A 101 -6.59 27.10 -8.41
CA LYS A 101 -6.73 25.65 -8.54
C LYS A 101 -5.50 25.05 -9.22
N VAL A 102 -5.03 23.90 -8.72
CA VAL A 102 -3.90 23.16 -9.28
C VAL A 102 -4.07 22.91 -10.77
N LYS A 103 -5.23 22.47 -11.22
CA LYS A 103 -5.54 22.20 -12.63
C LYS A 103 -5.52 23.42 -13.56
N ASN A 104 -5.50 24.63 -13.01
CA ASN A 104 -5.45 25.87 -13.79
C ASN A 104 -4.02 26.44 -13.91
N MET A 105 -3.05 25.85 -13.18
CA MET A 105 -1.66 26.28 -13.17
C MET A 105 -0.74 25.28 -13.90
N THR A 106 0.25 25.77 -14.62
CA THR A 106 1.27 24.92 -15.23
C THR A 106 2.20 24.31 -14.15
N ALA A 107 2.84 23.21 -14.46
CA ALA A 107 3.82 22.59 -13.55
C ALA A 107 4.94 23.55 -13.14
N LYS A 108 5.37 24.43 -14.06
CA LYS A 108 6.35 25.47 -13.77
C LYS A 108 5.83 26.47 -12.72
N GLN A 109 4.62 26.99 -12.89
CA GLN A 109 4.01 27.88 -11.92
C GLN A 109 3.87 27.24 -10.54
N LEU A 110 3.44 25.99 -10.50
CA LEU A 110 3.31 25.21 -9.25
C LEU A 110 4.68 25.01 -8.58
N SER A 111 5.71 24.63 -9.33
CA SER A 111 7.06 24.42 -8.80
C SER A 111 7.79 25.68 -8.35
N GLU A 112 7.32 26.84 -8.73
CA GLU A 112 7.77 28.15 -8.24
C GLU A 112 6.95 28.64 -7.05
N THR A 113 5.81 28.01 -6.75
CA THR A 113 4.91 28.41 -5.65
C THR A 113 5.47 27.93 -4.32
N LEU A 114 5.61 28.87 -3.38
CA LEU A 114 5.94 28.58 -2.00
C LEU A 114 4.72 28.05 -1.25
N VAL A 115 4.94 27.02 -0.47
CA VAL A 115 3.96 26.40 0.44
C VAL A 115 4.48 26.41 1.86
N TYR A 116 3.58 26.50 2.82
CA TYR A 116 3.92 26.77 4.21
C TYR A 116 3.19 25.78 5.16
N HIS A 117 3.90 25.35 6.19
CA HIS A 117 3.31 24.63 7.31
C HIS A 117 4.14 24.92 8.58
N ASN A 118 3.53 25.56 9.57
CA ASN A 118 4.25 26.04 10.75
C ASN A 118 5.49 26.88 10.36
N GLU A 119 6.66 26.51 10.85
CA GLU A 119 7.94 27.15 10.53
C GLU A 119 8.56 26.69 9.19
N TYR A 120 7.97 25.69 8.56
CA TYR A 120 8.52 25.13 7.32
C TYR A 120 8.00 25.87 6.09
N THR A 121 8.89 26.04 5.14
CA THR A 121 8.61 26.59 3.80
C THR A 121 9.29 25.72 2.77
N ASP A 122 8.56 25.37 1.70
CA ASP A 122 9.08 24.57 0.60
C ASP A 122 8.31 24.90 -0.69
N LYS A 123 8.50 24.12 -1.73
CA LYS A 123 7.83 24.25 -3.02
C LYS A 123 7.11 22.97 -3.41
N ILE A 124 6.10 23.11 -4.27
CA ILE A 124 5.37 21.98 -4.82
C ILE A 124 6.25 21.25 -5.84
N PRO A 125 6.67 20.00 -5.63
CA PRO A 125 7.48 19.29 -6.59
C PRO A 125 6.63 18.66 -7.71
N THR A 126 7.23 18.45 -8.87
CA THR A 126 6.71 17.46 -9.81
C THR A 126 7.12 16.06 -9.37
N LEU A 127 6.36 15.03 -9.76
CA LEU A 127 6.71 13.63 -9.46
C LEU A 127 8.09 13.25 -10.05
N ASP A 128 8.40 13.71 -11.28
CA ASP A 128 9.69 13.48 -11.93
C ASP A 128 10.87 14.09 -11.15
N HIS A 129 10.69 15.32 -10.62
CA HIS A 129 11.68 15.98 -9.79
C HIS A 129 11.93 15.22 -8.49
N LEU A 130 10.86 14.86 -7.79
CA LEU A 130 10.93 14.15 -6.52
C LEU A 130 11.66 12.81 -6.66
N ILE A 131 11.30 12.00 -7.67
CA ILE A 131 11.95 10.70 -7.93
C ILE A 131 13.44 10.88 -8.20
N LYS A 132 13.82 11.85 -9.04
CA LYS A 132 15.22 12.15 -9.32
C LYS A 132 15.98 12.55 -8.06
N LYS A 133 15.36 13.31 -7.18
CA LYS A 133 15.95 13.72 -5.90
C LYS A 133 16.16 12.53 -4.98
N LEU A 134 15.18 11.63 -4.84
CA LEU A 134 15.29 10.40 -4.06
C LEU A 134 16.42 9.50 -4.59
N LYS A 135 16.49 9.29 -5.90
CA LYS A 135 17.58 8.53 -6.54
C LYS A 135 18.94 9.15 -6.30
N LYS A 136 19.07 10.48 -6.47
CA LYS A 136 20.33 11.21 -6.23
C LYS A 136 20.84 11.05 -4.79
N ASN A 137 19.94 10.99 -3.81
CA ASN A 137 20.30 10.79 -2.39
C ASN A 137 20.42 9.31 -2.01
N SER A 138 20.34 8.38 -2.98
CA SER A 138 20.42 6.94 -2.75
C SER A 138 19.45 6.45 -1.66
N THR A 139 18.27 7.07 -1.59
CA THR A 139 17.25 6.75 -0.59
C THR A 139 16.69 5.36 -0.87
N LYS A 140 16.70 4.49 0.14
CA LYS A 140 16.09 3.15 0.04
C LYS A 140 14.58 3.18 0.22
N MET A 141 14.04 4.24 0.82
CA MET A 141 12.62 4.43 1.03
C MET A 141 11.88 4.50 -0.31
N GLY A 142 10.77 3.76 -0.42
CA GLY A 142 9.88 3.78 -1.58
C GLY A 142 8.83 4.90 -1.49
N LEU A 143 7.98 4.97 -2.52
CA LEU A 143 6.82 5.86 -2.57
C LEU A 143 5.52 5.05 -2.62
N LEU A 144 4.55 5.41 -1.78
CA LEU A 144 3.14 5.04 -1.94
C LEU A 144 2.43 6.23 -2.61
N ILE A 145 2.07 6.05 -3.88
CA ILE A 145 1.53 7.12 -4.73
C ILE A 145 0.01 7.02 -4.76
N GLU A 146 -0.68 8.00 -4.13
CA GLU A 146 -2.11 8.15 -4.27
C GLU A 146 -2.44 8.94 -5.55
N LEU A 147 -3.22 8.33 -6.44
CA LEU A 147 -3.75 8.99 -7.63
C LEU A 147 -5.01 9.79 -7.24
N LYS A 148 -4.88 11.11 -7.15
CA LYS A 148 -5.99 12.04 -6.83
C LYS A 148 -6.78 12.34 -8.08
N VAL A 149 -7.90 11.62 -8.27
CA VAL A 149 -8.76 11.79 -9.46
C VAL A 149 -9.65 13.00 -9.29
N GLU A 150 -9.63 13.89 -10.27
CA GLU A 150 -10.50 15.06 -10.33
C GLU A 150 -11.26 15.11 -11.66
N GLY A 151 -12.59 15.18 -11.59
CA GLY A 151 -13.42 15.33 -12.79
C GLY A 151 -13.29 14.18 -13.80
N GLY A 152 -13.07 12.95 -13.34
CA GLY A 152 -13.00 11.76 -14.19
C GLY A 152 -11.69 11.64 -15.00
N ASN A 153 -10.61 12.27 -14.56
CA ASN A 153 -9.30 12.24 -15.26
C ASN A 153 -8.41 11.04 -14.90
N GLY A 154 -8.94 10.02 -14.20
CA GLY A 154 -8.16 8.91 -13.64
C GLY A 154 -7.27 8.19 -14.63
N GLU A 155 -7.79 7.80 -15.80
CA GLU A 155 -6.96 7.16 -16.85
C GLU A 155 -5.81 8.06 -17.34
N LYS A 156 -6.09 9.36 -17.55
CA LYS A 156 -5.08 10.30 -17.99
C LYS A 156 -3.98 10.46 -16.93
N LEU A 157 -4.35 10.57 -15.67
CA LEU A 157 -3.43 10.65 -14.54
C LEU A 157 -2.59 9.37 -14.44
N ALA A 158 -3.21 8.20 -14.51
CA ALA A 158 -2.53 6.91 -14.48
C ALA A 158 -1.49 6.79 -15.60
N LYS A 159 -1.86 7.11 -16.86
CA LYS A 159 -0.91 7.12 -18.00
C LYS A 159 0.30 8.02 -17.75
N LYS A 160 0.07 9.23 -17.23
CA LYS A 160 1.14 10.18 -16.93
C LYS A 160 2.06 9.74 -15.80
N ILE A 161 1.50 9.08 -14.77
CA ILE A 161 2.31 8.48 -13.69
C ILE A 161 3.14 7.33 -14.24
N ILE A 162 2.55 6.42 -15.03
CA ILE A 162 3.28 5.32 -15.69
C ILE A 162 4.47 5.87 -16.47
N ASP A 163 4.24 6.88 -17.34
CA ASP A 163 5.30 7.50 -18.14
C ASP A 163 6.47 8.02 -17.26
N VAL A 164 6.16 8.67 -16.14
CA VAL A 164 7.19 9.22 -15.22
C VAL A 164 7.94 8.11 -14.50
N ILE A 165 7.23 7.10 -13.99
CA ILE A 165 7.82 5.97 -13.26
C ILE A 165 8.78 5.18 -14.15
N GLU A 166 8.34 4.81 -15.36
CA GLU A 166 9.13 4.01 -16.29
C GLU A 166 10.33 4.79 -16.84
N LYS A 167 10.14 6.07 -17.18
CA LYS A 167 11.23 6.96 -17.59
C LYS A 167 12.37 7.04 -16.55
N ASN A 168 12.03 6.90 -15.28
CA ASN A 168 12.99 6.98 -14.18
C ASN A 168 13.44 5.62 -13.63
N ASP A 169 13.02 4.49 -14.22
CA ASP A 169 13.27 3.13 -13.68
C ASP A 169 12.94 3.02 -12.18
N TYR A 170 11.75 3.51 -11.77
CA TYR A 170 11.36 3.62 -10.37
C TYR A 170 10.28 2.61 -9.96
N GLN A 171 9.84 1.74 -10.86
CA GLN A 171 8.71 0.82 -10.67
C GLN A 171 8.89 -0.16 -9.49
N LYS A 172 10.13 -0.53 -9.16
CA LYS A 172 10.42 -1.42 -8.02
C LYS A 172 10.37 -0.73 -6.66
N GLN A 173 10.32 0.59 -6.63
CA GLN A 173 10.34 1.41 -5.42
C GLN A 173 9.03 2.20 -5.25
N ALA A 174 8.02 1.90 -6.05
CA ALA A 174 6.73 2.55 -6.01
C ALA A 174 5.59 1.54 -5.87
N ILE A 175 4.62 1.88 -5.03
CA ILE A 175 3.34 1.23 -4.90
C ILE A 175 2.25 2.28 -5.08
N TYR A 176 1.04 1.88 -5.44
CA TYR A 176 0.03 2.81 -5.94
C TYR A 176 -1.31 2.59 -5.27
N MET A 177 -2.08 3.65 -5.07
CA MET A 177 -3.47 3.57 -4.61
C MET A 177 -4.32 4.71 -5.17
N SER A 178 -5.63 4.55 -5.13
CA SER A 178 -6.61 5.61 -5.38
C SER A 178 -7.88 5.36 -4.60
N LEU A 179 -8.64 6.43 -4.31
CA LEU A 179 -10.03 6.38 -3.86
C LEU A 179 -10.99 6.07 -5.01
N ASP A 180 -10.53 6.19 -6.26
CA ASP A 180 -11.30 5.92 -7.47
C ASP A 180 -11.04 4.49 -7.96
N LEU A 181 -12.02 3.60 -7.77
CA LEU A 181 -11.88 2.18 -8.10
C LEU A 181 -11.65 1.96 -9.60
N ASP A 182 -12.28 2.75 -10.47
CA ASP A 182 -12.09 2.63 -11.92
C ASP A 182 -10.65 2.93 -12.31
N THR A 183 -10.03 3.92 -11.67
CA THR A 183 -8.59 4.24 -11.85
C THR A 183 -7.69 3.12 -11.34
N VAL A 184 -8.00 2.50 -10.21
CA VAL A 184 -7.28 1.32 -9.69
C VAL A 184 -7.33 0.18 -10.70
N GLN A 185 -8.51 -0.17 -11.19
CA GLN A 185 -8.72 -1.25 -12.18
C GLN A 185 -8.03 -0.93 -13.50
N TYR A 186 -8.10 0.33 -13.95
CA TYR A 186 -7.38 0.77 -15.13
C TYR A 186 -5.87 0.58 -14.97
N LEU A 187 -5.29 1.03 -13.85
CA LEU A 187 -3.86 0.90 -13.59
C LEU A 187 -3.42 -0.58 -13.54
N GLN A 188 -4.21 -1.44 -12.88
CA GLN A 188 -3.98 -2.89 -12.86
C GLN A 188 -4.03 -3.52 -14.25
N SER A 189 -4.95 -3.06 -15.11
CA SER A 189 -5.03 -3.55 -16.49
C SER A 189 -3.80 -3.18 -17.32
N GLN A 190 -3.16 -2.05 -17.02
CA GLN A 190 -1.99 -1.55 -17.73
C GLN A 190 -0.68 -2.13 -17.18
N ARG A 191 -0.62 -2.40 -15.86
CA ARG A 191 0.58 -2.88 -15.16
C ARG A 191 0.19 -3.91 -14.09
N PRO A 192 -0.19 -5.13 -14.52
CA PRO A 192 -0.65 -6.18 -13.60
C PRO A 192 0.44 -6.66 -12.63
N GLU A 193 1.70 -6.37 -12.89
CA GLU A 193 2.83 -6.69 -12.04
C GLU A 193 3.14 -5.64 -10.98
N TRP A 194 2.47 -4.49 -11.02
CA TRP A 194 2.64 -3.45 -10.02
C TRP A 194 1.79 -3.72 -8.78
N TRP A 195 2.24 -3.23 -7.63
CA TRP A 195 1.51 -3.35 -6.37
C TRP A 195 0.51 -2.21 -6.22
N ILE A 196 -0.77 -2.52 -6.46
CA ILE A 196 -1.83 -1.53 -6.61
C ILE A 196 -2.97 -1.82 -5.65
N GLY A 197 -3.29 -0.84 -4.80
CA GLY A 197 -4.32 -0.92 -3.78
C GLY A 197 -5.49 0.02 -4.00
N TYR A 198 -6.53 -0.22 -3.22
CA TYR A 198 -7.70 0.64 -3.15
C TYR A 198 -7.72 1.38 -1.82
N CYS A 199 -7.82 2.71 -1.87
CA CYS A 199 -7.95 3.56 -0.70
C CYS A 199 -9.42 3.75 -0.36
N ILE A 200 -9.79 3.55 0.91
CA ILE A 200 -11.18 3.60 1.36
C ILE A 200 -11.33 4.70 2.39
N TYR A 201 -12.23 5.63 2.09
CA TYR A 201 -12.66 6.70 2.98
C TYR A 201 -14.14 6.54 3.32
N GLY A 202 -14.50 6.70 4.58
CA GLY A 202 -15.89 6.60 5.00
C GLY A 202 -16.37 5.16 5.22
N SER A 203 -17.59 4.81 4.79
CA SER A 203 -18.20 3.52 5.08
C SER A 203 -17.52 2.36 4.34
N ALA A 204 -17.01 1.39 5.09
CA ALA A 204 -16.57 0.10 4.52
C ALA A 204 -17.73 -0.85 4.20
N GLY A 205 -18.97 -0.46 4.48
CA GLY A 205 -20.15 -1.31 4.37
C GLY A 205 -20.48 -1.77 2.93
N ASP A 206 -20.11 -0.98 1.93
CA ASP A 206 -20.35 -1.30 0.53
C ASP A 206 -19.28 -2.18 -0.12
N ILE A 207 -18.24 -2.53 0.62
CA ILE A 207 -17.10 -3.33 0.15
C ILE A 207 -17.40 -4.84 0.25
N GLU A 208 -18.55 -5.20 0.79
CA GLU A 208 -18.90 -6.59 1.03
C GLU A 208 -19.18 -7.37 -0.27
N GLY A 209 -18.31 -8.28 -0.60
CA GLY A 209 -18.51 -9.34 -1.58
C GLY A 209 -17.72 -9.23 -2.87
N SER A 210 -17.75 -8.08 -3.56
CA SER A 210 -17.10 -7.95 -4.88
C SER A 210 -15.63 -7.53 -4.81
N LEU A 211 -15.25 -6.74 -3.83
CA LEU A 211 -13.91 -6.14 -3.72
C LEU A 211 -12.78 -7.20 -3.59
N TRP A 212 -13.04 -8.25 -2.82
CA TRP A 212 -12.07 -9.33 -2.57
C TRP A 212 -11.70 -10.14 -3.81
N ASN A 213 -12.51 -10.04 -4.87
CA ASN A 213 -12.34 -10.79 -6.12
C ASN A 213 -11.84 -9.91 -7.28
N GLN A 214 -11.46 -8.65 -7.02
CA GLN A 214 -11.09 -7.69 -8.08
C GLN A 214 -9.59 -7.60 -8.34
N GLY A 215 -8.79 -8.47 -7.73
CA GLY A 215 -7.33 -8.47 -7.95
C GLY A 215 -6.62 -7.28 -7.32
N ILE A 216 -7.20 -6.66 -6.28
CA ILE A 216 -6.58 -5.57 -5.53
C ILE A 216 -5.51 -6.15 -4.63
N ASP A 217 -4.28 -5.60 -4.69
CA ASP A 217 -3.15 -6.13 -3.95
C ASP A 217 -3.16 -5.75 -2.47
N PHE A 218 -3.72 -4.60 -2.11
CA PHE A 218 -3.88 -4.16 -0.72
C PHE A 218 -5.04 -3.17 -0.56
N LEU A 219 -5.43 -2.94 0.68
CA LEU A 219 -6.40 -1.91 1.05
C LEU A 219 -5.75 -0.90 1.98
N ALA A 220 -5.94 0.40 1.69
CA ALA A 220 -5.64 1.49 2.61
C ALA A 220 -6.94 2.00 3.21
N ILE A 221 -7.10 1.91 4.53
CA ILE A 221 -8.36 2.23 5.21
C ILE A 221 -8.18 3.27 6.31
N GLU A 222 -9.18 4.17 6.41
CA GLU A 222 -9.23 5.16 7.48
C GLU A 222 -9.28 4.49 8.87
N GLU A 223 -8.55 5.04 9.85
CA GLU A 223 -8.36 4.50 11.19
C GLU A 223 -9.67 4.09 11.89
N ASN A 224 -10.67 4.96 11.83
CA ASN A 224 -11.97 4.73 12.47
C ASN A 224 -12.80 3.58 11.82
N ARG A 225 -12.36 3.06 10.66
CA ARG A 225 -12.99 1.97 9.92
C ARG A 225 -12.20 0.66 9.98
N ALA A 226 -10.97 0.69 10.47
CA ALA A 226 -10.13 -0.48 10.65
C ALA A 226 -10.60 -1.33 11.85
N THR A 227 -11.81 -1.86 11.77
CA THR A 227 -12.37 -2.73 12.82
C THR A 227 -11.71 -4.09 12.81
N VAL A 228 -11.76 -4.80 13.97
CA VAL A 228 -11.24 -6.17 14.09
C VAL A 228 -11.82 -7.07 12.99
N SER A 229 -13.15 -7.05 12.82
CA SER A 229 -13.82 -7.89 11.82
C SER A 229 -13.39 -7.57 10.38
N PHE A 230 -13.12 -6.30 10.08
CA PHE A 230 -12.63 -5.90 8.76
C PHE A 230 -11.22 -6.42 8.50
N VAL A 231 -10.30 -6.18 9.42
CA VAL A 231 -8.90 -6.63 9.29
C VAL A 231 -8.82 -8.16 9.21
N GLU A 232 -9.56 -8.88 10.07
CA GLU A 232 -9.64 -10.34 10.01
C GLU A 232 -10.21 -10.84 8.68
N LYS A 233 -11.23 -10.17 8.11
CA LYS A 233 -11.80 -10.52 6.81
C LYS A 233 -10.79 -10.30 5.68
N ALA A 234 -10.06 -9.18 5.71
CA ALA A 234 -8.99 -8.90 4.76
C ALA A 234 -7.88 -9.97 4.83
N ASN A 235 -7.42 -10.29 6.04
CA ASN A 235 -6.39 -11.31 6.27
C ASN A 235 -6.84 -12.70 5.77
N ARG A 236 -8.10 -13.09 5.99
CA ARG A 236 -8.66 -14.34 5.45
C ARG A 236 -8.70 -14.38 3.92
N ASN A 237 -8.78 -13.24 3.26
CA ASN A 237 -8.74 -13.10 1.81
C ASN A 237 -7.32 -12.81 1.27
N TRP A 238 -6.28 -12.85 2.13
CA TRP A 238 -4.89 -12.57 1.77
C TRP A 238 -4.66 -11.16 1.22
N VAL A 239 -5.47 -10.19 1.64
CA VAL A 239 -5.37 -8.79 1.24
C VAL A 239 -4.76 -7.99 2.40
N PRO A 240 -3.51 -7.50 2.25
CA PRO A 240 -2.88 -6.62 3.22
C PRO A 240 -3.68 -5.35 3.48
N VAL A 241 -3.68 -4.87 4.73
CA VAL A 241 -4.35 -3.64 5.15
C VAL A 241 -3.33 -2.63 5.64
N TYR A 242 -3.36 -1.43 5.11
CA TYR A 242 -2.63 -0.26 5.61
C TYR A 242 -3.63 0.69 6.26
N VAL A 243 -3.37 1.11 7.50
CA VAL A 243 -4.30 1.97 8.25
C VAL A 243 -3.79 3.40 8.29
N TRP A 244 -4.65 4.36 7.96
CA TRP A 244 -4.35 5.80 7.91
C TRP A 244 -5.42 6.63 8.63
N THR A 245 -5.13 7.76 9.24
CA THR A 245 -3.81 8.21 9.64
C THR A 245 -3.66 7.93 11.13
N VAL A 246 -2.68 7.13 11.53
CA VAL A 246 -2.50 6.70 12.91
C VAL A 246 -1.26 7.38 13.49
N ASP A 247 -1.43 8.27 14.47
CA ASP A 247 -0.35 9.09 15.03
C ASP A 247 0.00 8.75 16.49
N ASP A 248 -0.85 8.00 17.17
CA ASP A 248 -0.63 7.53 18.53
C ASP A 248 0.08 6.17 18.54
N GLU A 249 1.22 6.07 19.24
CA GLU A 249 2.08 4.87 19.28
C GLU A 249 1.33 3.65 19.85
N SER A 250 0.46 3.85 20.84
CA SER A 250 -0.29 2.74 21.45
C SER A 250 -1.33 2.18 20.50
N ARG A 251 -1.98 3.04 19.71
CA ARG A 251 -2.91 2.62 18.68
C ARG A 251 -2.21 1.94 17.51
N MET A 252 -1.01 2.42 17.13
CA MET A 252 -0.19 1.73 16.12
C MET A 252 0.07 0.28 16.55
N ILE A 253 0.49 0.06 17.80
CA ILE A 253 0.73 -1.29 18.33
C ILE A 253 -0.54 -2.14 18.29
N GLN A 254 -1.70 -1.58 18.71
CA GLN A 254 -2.98 -2.30 18.65
C GLN A 254 -3.33 -2.75 17.23
N TYR A 255 -3.13 -1.91 16.21
CA TYR A 255 -3.36 -2.29 14.81
C TYR A 255 -2.38 -3.35 14.31
N LEU A 256 -1.11 -3.26 14.72
CA LEU A 256 -0.11 -4.28 14.40
C LEU A 256 -0.49 -5.64 15.01
N GLU A 257 -0.98 -5.64 16.27
CA GLU A 257 -1.49 -6.85 16.95
C GLU A 257 -2.74 -7.42 16.28
N LEU A 258 -3.56 -6.59 15.63
CA LEU A 258 -4.69 -7.04 14.81
C LEU A 258 -4.23 -7.65 13.46
N GLY A 259 -2.97 -7.50 13.09
CA GLY A 259 -2.41 -8.05 11.85
C GLY A 259 -2.53 -7.13 10.64
N VAL A 260 -2.51 -5.80 10.84
CA VAL A 260 -2.35 -4.87 9.71
C VAL A 260 -0.93 -4.93 9.17
N SER A 261 -0.78 -4.73 7.87
CA SER A 261 0.49 -4.85 7.16
C SER A 261 1.25 -3.52 7.03
N GLY A 262 0.65 -2.40 7.46
CA GLY A 262 1.31 -1.09 7.44
C GLY A 262 0.55 -0.03 8.20
N ILE A 263 1.31 0.93 8.71
CA ILE A 263 0.82 2.12 9.42
C ILE A 263 1.21 3.35 8.61
N ILE A 264 0.20 4.10 8.17
CA ILE A 264 0.38 5.41 7.52
C ILE A 264 0.21 6.48 8.60
N THR A 265 1.28 7.27 8.83
CA THR A 265 1.38 8.19 9.96
C THR A 265 2.08 9.50 9.60
N ASN A 266 1.69 10.59 10.25
CA ASN A 266 2.40 11.86 10.20
C ASN A 266 3.75 11.83 10.93
N TYR A 267 3.96 10.82 11.81
CA TYR A 267 5.13 10.68 12.67
C TYR A 267 5.89 9.38 12.38
N PRO A 268 6.68 9.29 11.28
CA PRO A 268 7.38 8.05 10.93
C PRO A 268 8.29 7.49 12.02
N ASN A 269 8.93 8.34 12.82
CA ASN A 269 9.74 7.94 13.97
C ASN A 269 8.93 7.19 15.06
N ARG A 270 7.68 7.59 15.31
CA ARG A 270 6.78 6.85 16.21
C ARG A 270 6.35 5.53 15.58
N GLY A 271 6.04 5.54 14.28
CA GLY A 271 5.73 4.34 13.52
C GLY A 271 6.87 3.32 13.59
N ARG A 272 8.11 3.76 13.36
CA ARG A 272 9.29 2.89 13.47
C ARG A 272 9.43 2.29 14.86
N LYS A 273 9.30 3.10 15.89
CA LYS A 273 9.37 2.65 17.29
C LYS A 273 8.27 1.63 17.62
N ALA A 274 7.03 1.86 17.14
CA ALA A 274 5.92 0.94 17.34
C ALA A 274 6.16 -0.42 16.64
N VAL A 275 6.63 -0.39 15.38
CA VAL A 275 6.95 -1.59 14.61
C VAL A 275 8.10 -2.36 15.24
N ASP A 276 9.17 -1.69 15.67
CA ASP A 276 10.33 -2.35 16.28
C ASP A 276 9.93 -3.00 17.62
N LYS A 277 9.15 -2.31 18.46
CA LYS A 277 8.61 -2.86 19.70
C LYS A 277 7.68 -4.06 19.46
N PHE A 278 6.82 -3.98 18.44
CA PHE A 278 5.97 -5.09 18.04
C PHE A 278 6.79 -6.31 17.61
N LYS A 279 7.87 -6.11 16.83
CA LYS A 279 8.80 -7.17 16.42
C LYS A 279 9.52 -7.79 17.61
N GLU A 280 10.01 -6.99 18.54
CA GLU A 280 10.68 -7.48 19.76
C GLU A 280 9.75 -8.39 20.58
N ASN A 281 8.51 -7.96 20.79
CA ASN A 281 7.50 -8.74 21.52
C ASN A 281 7.12 -10.05 20.82
N ASN A 282 7.27 -10.14 19.51
CA ASN A 282 6.93 -11.29 18.68
C ASN A 282 8.19 -11.97 18.09
N TYR A 283 9.38 -11.74 18.66
CA TYR A 283 10.67 -12.18 18.13
C TYR A 283 10.73 -13.66 17.76
N GLN A 284 10.19 -14.54 18.61
CA GLN A 284 10.17 -15.99 18.37
C GLN A 284 9.44 -16.35 17.07
N TYR A 285 8.35 -15.65 16.77
CA TYR A 285 7.57 -15.88 15.56
C TYR A 285 8.35 -15.46 14.31
N TYR A 286 8.97 -14.27 14.32
CA TYR A 286 9.77 -13.77 13.20
C TYR A 286 11.06 -14.58 12.96
N TYR A 287 11.68 -15.10 14.01
CA TYR A 287 12.90 -15.89 13.91
C TYR A 287 12.67 -17.25 13.27
N HIS A 288 11.53 -17.90 13.54
CA HIS A 288 11.22 -19.23 13.02
C HIS A 288 10.53 -19.23 11.64
N HIS A 289 9.95 -18.12 11.22
CA HIS A 289 9.19 -17.99 9.98
C HIS A 289 9.85 -16.98 9.01
N GLY A 290 11.15 -16.75 9.18
CA GLY A 290 11.94 -15.71 8.54
C GLY A 290 11.66 -15.45 7.08
N SER A 291 11.58 -14.16 6.78
CA SER A 291 11.74 -13.48 5.50
C SER A 291 11.40 -14.30 4.25
N GLY A 292 10.13 -14.45 3.97
CA GLY A 292 9.63 -14.91 2.68
C GLY A 292 9.51 -13.78 1.65
N TYR A 293 10.34 -12.73 1.74
CA TYR A 293 10.49 -11.78 0.65
C TYR A 293 11.62 -12.24 -0.24
N PRO A 294 11.42 -12.32 -1.55
CA PRO A 294 12.54 -12.44 -2.46
C PRO A 294 13.45 -11.23 -2.23
N ASP A 295 14.71 -11.49 -1.92
CA ASP A 295 15.74 -10.49 -1.88
C ASP A 295 15.68 -9.64 -3.16
N SER A 296 15.54 -8.33 -2.96
CA SER A 296 15.47 -7.29 -4.00
C SER A 296 16.72 -7.25 -4.86
#